data_fe03c794847a9acbb471fa8bc08755e5
#
_entry.id   fe03c794847a9acbb471fa8bc08755e5
#
_cell.length_a   1.000
_cell.length_b   1.000
_cell.length_c   1.000
_cell.angle_alpha   90.00
_cell.angle_beta   90.00
_cell.angle_gamma   90.00
#
_symmetry.space_group_name_H-M   'P 1'
#
loop_
_entity.id
_entity.type
_entity.pdbx_description
1 polymer ?
#
loop_
_entity_poly.entity_id
_entity_poly.type
_entity_poly.pdbx_seq_one_letter_code
_entity_poly.pdbx_strand_id
1 'polypeptide(L)'
;PAYWPRSRSWTRVYLDKLSPSVKLVGNSIVCLPQSDPCVKGAQGITPNPDCYGPKVEGYAWATDSVGLQVLLDTESVFQSHPDKVSAIINGEYGMNIAIFKAGYTIDSLLLAYQGMDWTNRSNWGCNGNEHPSRSGTYFGVTQHPLETVFVKVEWVHDDGTIDKILPQYVDAYTNFQELGAARSSAAAGATARDTELSRVNLPS
;
A
#
# COMPACT_ATOMS: atom_id res chain seq x y z
N PRO A 1 0.10 -6.22 -8.97
CA PRO A 1 1.13 -7.25 -8.78
C PRO A 1 1.95 -6.96 -7.52
N ALA A 2 2.40 -8.03 -6.84
CA ALA A 2 3.27 -7.90 -5.69
C ALA A 2 4.72 -8.24 -6.11
N TYR A 3 5.64 -7.33 -5.84
CA TYR A 3 7.06 -7.51 -6.14
C TYR A 3 7.84 -7.62 -4.83
N TRP A 4 8.02 -8.85 -4.36
CA TRP A 4 8.77 -9.08 -3.13
C TRP A 4 9.89 -10.10 -3.33
N PRO A 5 11.08 -9.89 -2.75
CA PRO A 5 12.15 -10.88 -2.79
C PRO A 5 11.67 -12.22 -2.21
N ARG A 6 11.81 -13.29 -2.97
CA ARG A 6 11.34 -14.65 -2.60
C ARG A 6 11.92 -15.20 -1.29
N SER A 7 12.96 -14.56 -0.75
CA SER A 7 13.65 -14.96 0.48
C SER A 7 12.93 -14.56 1.77
N ARG A 8 11.92 -13.67 1.72
CA ARG A 8 11.15 -13.21 2.89
C ARG A 8 9.66 -13.28 2.63
N SER A 9 8.90 -13.61 3.67
CA SER A 9 7.44 -13.44 3.59
C SER A 9 7.10 -11.96 3.40
N TRP A 10 6.32 -11.64 2.37
CA TRP A 10 5.86 -10.29 2.09
C TRP A 10 5.02 -9.68 3.24
N THR A 11 4.39 -10.53 4.05
CA THR A 11 3.60 -10.08 5.21
C THR A 11 4.47 -9.48 6.32
N ARG A 12 5.74 -9.93 6.44
CA ARG A 12 6.64 -9.46 7.51
C ARG A 12 6.86 -7.96 7.50
N VAL A 13 6.88 -7.33 6.32
CA VAL A 13 7.11 -5.89 6.23
C VAL A 13 6.01 -5.06 6.88
N TYR A 14 4.78 -5.57 6.90
CA TYR A 14 3.68 -4.95 7.64
C TYR A 14 3.76 -5.30 9.13
N LEU A 15 3.97 -6.59 9.44
CA LEU A 15 3.98 -7.07 10.83
C LEU A 15 5.11 -6.43 11.64
N ASP A 16 6.28 -6.23 11.04
CA ASP A 16 7.45 -5.62 11.70
C ASP A 16 7.23 -4.13 12.05
N LYS A 17 6.20 -3.48 11.47
CA LYS A 17 5.80 -2.10 11.79
C LYS A 17 4.72 -2.01 12.86
N LEU A 18 3.98 -3.08 13.10
CA LEU A 18 3.01 -3.13 14.19
C LEU A 18 3.75 -3.08 15.54
N SER A 19 3.20 -2.31 16.47
CA SER A 19 3.80 -2.07 17.79
C SER A 19 2.70 -1.85 18.84
N PRO A 20 3.04 -1.65 20.12
CA PRO A 20 2.05 -1.26 21.11
C PRO A 20 1.25 -0.02 20.75
N SER A 21 1.82 0.93 19.99
CA SER A 21 1.15 2.16 19.56
C SER A 21 0.66 2.14 18.12
N VAL A 22 1.35 1.47 17.19
CA VAL A 22 0.93 1.37 15.78
C VAL A 22 0.01 0.20 15.59
N LYS A 23 -1.26 0.45 15.21
CA LYS A 23 -2.30 -0.57 15.07
C LYS A 23 -2.86 -0.71 13.66
N LEU A 24 -2.47 0.15 12.74
CA LEU A 24 -2.84 0.04 11.33
C LEU A 24 -1.64 0.43 10.46
N VAL A 25 -1.22 -0.47 9.59
CA VAL A 25 -0.09 -0.28 8.68
C VAL A 25 -0.56 -0.46 7.26
N GLY A 26 -0.39 0.57 6.44
CA GLY A 26 -0.78 0.52 5.03
C GLY A 26 0.40 0.44 4.06
N ASN A 27 0.10 0.10 2.83
CA ASN A 27 1.04 0.27 1.74
C ASN A 27 1.44 1.73 1.58
N SER A 28 0.45 2.61 1.58
CA SER A 28 0.61 4.06 1.45
C SER A 28 -0.34 4.81 2.37
N ILE A 29 0.01 6.06 2.62
CA ILE A 29 -0.80 7.03 3.33
C ILE A 29 -1.02 8.23 2.41
N VAL A 30 -2.24 8.73 2.37
CA VAL A 30 -2.60 10.03 1.82
C VAL A 30 -3.04 10.94 2.94
N CYS A 31 -2.64 12.21 2.93
CA CYS A 31 -3.11 13.18 3.90
C CYS A 31 -4.27 13.97 3.30
N LEU A 32 -5.45 13.81 3.87
CA LEU A 32 -6.65 14.49 3.40
C LEU A 32 -6.64 15.97 3.83
N PRO A 33 -6.92 16.93 2.90
CA PRO A 33 -6.94 18.34 3.22
C PRO A 33 -8.18 18.74 4.01
N GLN A 34 -8.14 19.92 4.62
CA GLN A 34 -9.34 20.53 5.21
C GLN A 34 -10.43 20.84 4.17
N SER A 35 -10.06 20.93 2.90
CA SER A 35 -11.00 21.14 1.80
C SER A 35 -11.66 19.87 1.29
N ASP A 36 -11.24 18.69 1.77
CA ASP A 36 -11.82 17.41 1.38
C ASP A 36 -13.33 17.37 1.65
N PRO A 37 -14.15 16.81 0.74
CA PRO A 37 -15.59 16.70 0.94
C PRO A 37 -16.01 15.97 2.22
N CYS A 38 -15.21 15.00 2.70
CA CYS A 38 -15.46 14.36 3.98
C CYS A 38 -15.30 15.34 5.15
N VAL A 39 -14.31 16.23 5.11
CA VAL A 39 -14.02 17.17 6.19
C VAL A 39 -15.05 18.31 6.24
N LYS A 40 -15.29 18.97 5.10
CA LYS A 40 -16.16 20.16 5.03
C LYS A 40 -17.62 19.88 4.68
N GLY A 41 -17.92 18.66 4.25
CA GLY A 41 -19.21 18.30 3.67
C GLY A 41 -19.34 18.68 2.20
N ALA A 42 -20.20 17.99 1.51
CA ALA A 42 -20.63 18.25 0.14
C ALA A 42 -22.08 17.74 -0.04
N GLN A 43 -22.65 17.88 -1.25
CA GLN A 43 -24.00 17.37 -1.48
C GLN A 43 -24.08 15.86 -1.16
N GLY A 44 -24.93 15.50 -0.21
CA GLY A 44 -25.09 14.14 0.27
C GLY A 44 -24.04 13.63 1.27
N ILE A 45 -23.07 14.49 1.64
CA ILE A 45 -22.02 14.15 2.61
C ILE A 45 -22.12 15.06 3.83
N THR A 46 -22.34 14.49 5.00
CA THR A 46 -22.29 15.23 6.26
C THR A 46 -20.85 15.56 6.62
N PRO A 47 -20.53 16.82 6.99
CA PRO A 47 -19.19 17.19 7.43
C PRO A 47 -18.69 16.31 8.58
N ASN A 48 -17.45 15.82 8.45
CA ASN A 48 -16.76 15.11 9.49
C ASN A 48 -15.32 15.64 9.64
N PRO A 49 -15.05 16.54 10.61
CA PRO A 49 -13.72 17.10 10.83
C PRO A 49 -12.65 16.04 11.14
N ASP A 50 -13.04 14.86 11.62
CA ASP A 50 -12.11 13.77 11.91
C ASP A 50 -11.52 13.13 10.64
N CYS A 51 -12.08 13.41 9.46
CA CYS A 51 -11.51 13.00 8.18
C CYS A 51 -10.23 13.77 7.82
N TYR A 52 -9.97 14.92 8.44
CA TYR A 52 -8.75 15.67 8.19
C TYR A 52 -7.51 14.90 8.65
N GLY A 53 -6.51 14.78 7.79
CA GLY A 53 -5.20 14.21 8.12
C GLY A 53 -4.86 12.92 7.39
N PRO A 54 -3.91 12.15 7.95
CA PRO A 54 -3.39 10.96 7.31
C PRO A 54 -4.42 9.83 7.29
N LYS A 55 -4.50 9.18 6.13
CA LYS A 55 -5.37 8.03 5.89
C LYS A 55 -4.54 6.93 5.22
N VAL A 56 -4.56 5.74 5.77
CA VAL A 56 -4.08 4.52 5.12
C VAL A 56 -4.99 4.20 3.93
N GLU A 57 -4.42 3.93 2.77
CA GLU A 57 -5.16 3.54 1.58
C GLU A 57 -5.78 2.15 1.71
N GLY A 58 -7.07 2.02 1.37
CA GLY A 58 -7.87 0.83 1.62
C GLY A 58 -7.49 -0.43 0.82
N TYR A 59 -6.63 -0.30 -0.20
CA TYR A 59 -6.32 -1.43 -1.10
C TYR A 59 -5.35 -2.47 -0.52
N ALA A 60 -4.52 -2.11 0.48
CA ALA A 60 -3.65 -3.06 1.17
C ALA A 60 -3.18 -2.49 2.52
N TRP A 61 -3.52 -3.18 3.59
CA TRP A 61 -3.17 -2.83 4.96
C TRP A 61 -3.10 -4.07 5.86
N ALA A 62 -2.50 -3.89 7.02
CA ALA A 62 -2.45 -4.90 8.08
C ALA A 62 -2.73 -4.27 9.45
N THR A 63 -3.26 -5.08 10.35
CA THR A 63 -3.49 -4.74 11.75
C THR A 63 -3.19 -5.95 12.63
N ASP A 64 -3.03 -5.76 13.93
CA ASP A 64 -2.99 -6.83 14.91
C ASP A 64 -4.38 -7.09 15.53
N SER A 65 -4.47 -8.04 16.45
CA SER A 65 -5.73 -8.38 17.12
C SER A 65 -6.34 -7.21 17.89
N VAL A 66 -5.52 -6.33 18.44
CA VAL A 66 -6.00 -5.13 19.18
C VAL A 66 -6.59 -4.12 18.20
N GLY A 67 -5.87 -3.80 17.12
CA GLY A 67 -6.39 -2.89 16.09
C GLY A 67 -7.61 -3.46 15.39
N LEU A 68 -7.64 -4.78 15.11
CA LEU A 68 -8.81 -5.43 14.54
C LEU A 68 -10.03 -5.29 15.47
N GLN A 69 -9.85 -5.47 16.78
CA GLN A 69 -10.95 -5.29 17.74
C GLN A 69 -11.49 -3.87 17.71
N VAL A 70 -10.62 -2.85 17.70
CA VAL A 70 -11.03 -1.43 17.55
C VAL A 70 -11.87 -1.22 16.29
N LEU A 71 -11.46 -1.81 15.16
CA LEU A 71 -12.19 -1.68 13.90
C LEU A 71 -13.54 -2.41 13.93
N LEU A 72 -13.62 -3.57 14.60
CA LEU A 72 -14.87 -4.34 14.77
C LEU A 72 -15.85 -3.63 15.69
N ASP A 73 -15.36 -3.01 16.78
CA ASP A 73 -16.18 -2.25 17.73
C ASP A 73 -16.70 -0.94 17.11
N THR A 74 -16.13 -0.51 15.98
CA THR A 74 -16.58 0.66 15.25
C THR A 74 -17.59 0.25 14.18
N GLU A 75 -18.89 0.29 14.53
CA GLU A 75 -20.00 -0.23 13.71
C GLU A 75 -19.94 0.19 12.23
N SER A 76 -19.48 1.42 11.95
CA SER A 76 -19.46 1.97 10.60
C SER A 76 -18.36 1.40 9.68
N VAL A 77 -17.33 0.75 10.22
CA VAL A 77 -16.15 0.33 9.42
C VAL A 77 -16.45 -0.89 8.54
N PHE A 78 -16.95 -1.97 9.13
CA PHE A 78 -17.16 -3.25 8.45
C PHE A 78 -18.64 -3.58 8.17
N GLN A 79 -19.46 -2.57 7.97
CA GLN A 79 -20.84 -2.79 7.58
C GLN A 79 -21.01 -2.74 6.05
N SER A 80 -22.18 -3.17 5.58
CA SER A 80 -22.60 -2.93 4.20
C SER A 80 -22.99 -1.47 4.01
N HIS A 81 -22.33 -0.78 3.10
CA HIS A 81 -22.64 0.61 2.77
C HIS A 81 -23.57 0.71 1.55
N PRO A 82 -24.49 1.68 1.54
CA PRO A 82 -25.48 1.81 0.46
C PRO A 82 -24.88 2.24 -0.88
N ASP A 83 -23.72 2.91 -0.85
CA ASP A 83 -23.04 3.44 -2.03
C ASP A 83 -21.52 3.55 -1.81
N LYS A 84 -20.80 3.83 -2.92
CA LYS A 84 -19.35 3.94 -2.91
C LYS A 84 -18.81 5.06 -2.00
N VAL A 85 -19.50 6.20 -1.95
CA VAL A 85 -19.06 7.35 -1.16
C VAL A 85 -19.17 7.03 0.32
N SER A 86 -20.27 6.44 0.75
CA SER A 86 -20.47 5.96 2.12
C SER A 86 -19.45 4.90 2.51
N ALA A 87 -19.09 3.98 1.60
CA ALA A 87 -18.06 2.98 1.83
C ALA A 87 -16.65 3.61 2.01
N ILE A 88 -16.33 4.64 1.25
CA ILE A 88 -15.06 5.37 1.38
C ILE A 88 -15.04 6.12 2.72
N ILE A 89 -16.05 6.92 3.03
CA ILE A 89 -16.06 7.79 4.20
C ILE A 89 -16.13 6.98 5.49
N ASN A 90 -17.06 6.04 5.58
CA ASN A 90 -17.28 5.29 6.82
C ASN A 90 -16.36 4.06 6.95
N GLY A 91 -16.05 3.40 5.83
CA GLY A 91 -15.15 2.27 5.79
C GLY A 91 -13.67 2.71 5.76
N GLU A 92 -13.19 3.24 4.63
CA GLU A 92 -11.76 3.53 4.48
C GLU A 92 -11.28 4.66 5.39
N TYR A 93 -11.97 5.81 5.43
CA TYR A 93 -11.59 6.92 6.34
C TYR A 93 -11.89 6.53 7.78
N GLY A 94 -13.01 5.83 8.01
CA GLY A 94 -13.45 5.35 9.31
C GLY A 94 -12.42 4.48 10.02
N MET A 95 -11.66 3.62 9.31
CA MET A 95 -10.59 2.82 9.91
C MET A 95 -9.56 3.69 10.62
N ASN A 96 -9.08 4.74 9.97
CA ASN A 96 -8.04 5.61 10.53
C ASN A 96 -8.59 6.42 11.70
N ILE A 97 -9.81 6.95 11.56
CA ILE A 97 -10.51 7.69 12.61
C ILE A 97 -10.68 6.80 13.85
N ALA A 98 -11.10 5.55 13.68
CA ALA A 98 -11.28 4.61 14.78
C ALA A 98 -9.96 4.34 15.53
N ILE A 99 -8.88 4.09 14.81
CA ILE A 99 -7.56 3.84 15.37
C ILE A 99 -7.05 5.05 16.16
N PHE A 100 -7.14 6.26 15.61
CA PHE A 100 -6.74 7.47 16.31
C PHE A 100 -7.61 7.77 17.54
N LYS A 101 -8.93 7.57 17.45
CA LYS A 101 -9.86 7.77 18.59
C LYS A 101 -9.61 6.78 19.73
N ALA A 102 -9.13 5.58 19.41
CA ALA A 102 -8.72 4.59 20.40
C ALA A 102 -7.34 4.88 21.03
N GLY A 103 -6.69 5.99 20.65
CA GLY A 103 -5.39 6.40 21.18
C GLY A 103 -4.19 5.70 20.54
N TYR A 104 -4.41 5.01 19.43
CA TYR A 104 -3.34 4.38 18.64
C TYR A 104 -2.94 5.24 17.44
N THR A 105 -1.93 4.77 16.69
CA THR A 105 -1.43 5.45 15.50
C THR A 105 -1.30 4.49 14.33
N ILE A 106 -0.94 5.04 13.17
CA ILE A 106 -0.79 4.36 11.89
C ILE A 106 0.66 4.41 11.42
N ASP A 107 1.01 3.58 10.43
CA ASP A 107 2.29 3.66 9.70
C ASP A 107 2.09 3.19 8.25
N SER A 108 3.11 3.36 7.42
CA SER A 108 3.10 2.88 6.04
C SER A 108 4.44 2.31 5.60
N LEU A 109 4.43 1.63 4.43
CA LEU A 109 5.64 1.10 3.83
C LEU A 109 6.45 2.16 3.08
N LEU A 110 5.85 3.32 2.76
CA LEU A 110 6.47 4.39 2.00
C LEU A 110 7.75 4.91 2.67
N LEU A 111 8.84 4.96 1.92
CA LEU A 111 10.16 5.32 2.45
C LEU A 111 10.22 6.76 2.96
N ALA A 112 9.56 7.70 2.26
CA ALA A 112 9.54 9.10 2.69
C ALA A 112 8.78 9.33 4.00
N TYR A 113 8.00 8.35 4.47
CA TYR A 113 7.22 8.44 5.71
C TYR A 113 7.83 7.64 6.86
N GLN A 114 8.99 7.01 6.66
CA GLN A 114 9.63 6.23 7.72
C GLN A 114 10.03 7.13 8.90
N GLY A 115 9.64 6.72 10.12
CA GLY A 115 9.90 7.47 11.35
C GLY A 115 9.02 8.70 11.55
N MET A 116 7.99 8.90 10.72
CA MET A 116 7.04 9.99 10.88
C MET A 116 6.08 9.70 12.02
N ASP A 117 5.98 10.64 12.95
CA ASP A 117 4.99 10.58 14.03
C ASP A 117 3.64 11.11 13.54
N TRP A 118 2.71 10.20 13.28
CA TRP A 118 1.36 10.52 12.82
C TRP A 118 0.42 11.02 13.92
N THR A 119 0.81 10.98 15.20
CA THR A 119 0.08 11.65 16.28
C THR A 119 0.35 13.15 16.29
N ASN A 120 1.46 13.58 15.70
CA ASN A 120 1.80 14.98 15.55
C ASN A 120 1.07 15.60 14.34
N ARG A 121 0.11 16.47 14.60
CA ARG A 121 -0.70 17.12 13.56
C ARG A 121 0.10 18.01 12.59
N SER A 122 1.32 18.41 12.93
CA SER A 122 2.19 19.15 11.99
C SER A 122 2.60 18.30 10.77
N ASN A 123 2.53 16.98 10.88
CA ASN A 123 2.80 16.03 9.81
C ASN A 123 1.59 15.75 8.91
N TRP A 124 0.41 16.28 9.26
CA TRP A 124 -0.85 15.95 8.58
C TRP A 124 -1.05 16.64 7.22
N GLY A 125 -0.19 17.57 6.85
CA GLY A 125 -0.14 18.15 5.50
C GLY A 125 0.75 17.37 4.52
N CYS A 126 0.96 16.09 4.75
CA CYS A 126 1.89 15.28 3.97
C CYS A 126 1.54 15.27 2.48
N ASN A 127 2.57 15.31 1.64
CA ASN A 127 2.48 15.10 0.19
C ASN A 127 1.37 15.93 -0.52
N GLY A 128 1.01 17.09 0.00
CA GLY A 128 0.04 17.99 -0.64
C GLY A 128 -1.35 17.40 -0.86
N ASN A 129 -1.71 16.32 -0.12
CA ASN A 129 -2.97 15.58 -0.20
C ASN A 129 -3.18 14.75 -1.48
N GLU A 130 -2.11 14.43 -2.15
CA GLU A 130 -2.14 13.60 -3.34
C GLU A 130 -1.88 12.13 -3.00
N HIS A 131 -2.40 11.24 -3.84
CA HIS A 131 -2.11 9.82 -3.72
C HIS A 131 -0.70 9.52 -4.22
N PRO A 132 0.21 8.95 -3.41
CA PRO A 132 1.60 8.72 -3.80
C PRO A 132 1.79 7.85 -5.04
N SER A 133 0.79 7.03 -5.39
CA SER A 133 0.83 6.18 -6.58
C SER A 133 0.40 6.87 -7.87
N ARG A 134 -0.03 8.15 -7.84
CA ARG A 134 -0.23 8.94 -9.05
C ARG A 134 1.10 9.48 -9.56
N SER A 135 1.19 9.68 -10.87
CA SER A 135 2.42 10.20 -11.52
C SER A 135 2.81 11.57 -11.01
N GLY A 136 4.04 11.68 -10.52
CA GLY A 136 4.63 12.94 -10.05
C GLY A 136 4.10 13.45 -8.71
N THR A 137 3.23 12.71 -8.02
CA THR A 137 2.55 13.19 -6.80
C THR A 137 3.23 12.79 -5.50
N TYR A 138 4.22 11.93 -5.54
CA TYR A 138 4.99 11.52 -4.38
C TYR A 138 6.22 12.43 -4.21
N PHE A 139 6.02 13.62 -3.61
CA PHE A 139 7.04 14.66 -3.46
C PHE A 139 7.72 15.05 -4.79
N GLY A 140 6.93 15.17 -5.87
CA GLY A 140 7.41 15.54 -7.21
C GLY A 140 7.93 14.37 -8.05
N VAL A 141 7.94 13.16 -7.50
CA VAL A 141 8.27 11.93 -8.23
C VAL A 141 7.11 10.95 -8.20
N THR A 142 7.23 9.85 -8.93
CA THR A 142 6.27 8.74 -8.87
C THR A 142 6.79 7.69 -7.90
N GLN A 143 5.91 7.19 -7.02
CA GLN A 143 6.24 6.08 -6.13
C GLN A 143 6.86 4.92 -6.91
N HIS A 144 8.01 4.41 -6.45
CA HIS A 144 8.65 3.28 -7.10
C HIS A 144 7.91 1.97 -6.76
N PRO A 145 7.67 1.06 -7.73
CA PRO A 145 6.95 -0.19 -7.49
C PRO A 145 7.56 -1.11 -6.43
N LEU A 146 8.87 -1.00 -6.18
CA LEU A 146 9.59 -1.80 -5.18
C LEU A 146 9.59 -1.20 -3.79
N GLU A 147 9.04 0.00 -3.63
CA GLU A 147 8.98 0.67 -2.34
C GLU A 147 7.94 0.04 -1.42
N THR A 148 6.91 -0.55 -2.02
CA THR A 148 5.82 -1.21 -1.31
C THR A 148 5.55 -2.61 -1.87
N VAL A 149 4.78 -3.43 -1.15
CA VAL A 149 4.44 -4.80 -1.59
C VAL A 149 3.40 -4.78 -2.70
N PHE A 150 2.39 -3.92 -2.55
CA PHE A 150 1.33 -3.73 -3.54
C PHE A 150 1.36 -2.28 -4.01
N VAL A 151 0.97 -2.04 -5.24
CA VAL A 151 0.85 -0.70 -5.79
C VAL A 151 -0.43 -0.59 -6.61
N LYS A 152 -1.13 0.52 -6.44
CA LYS A 152 -2.28 0.84 -7.27
C LYS A 152 -1.78 1.43 -8.58
N VAL A 153 -1.90 0.66 -9.65
CA VAL A 153 -1.32 1.01 -10.96
C VAL A 153 -2.29 1.74 -11.88
N GLU A 154 -3.57 1.71 -11.58
CA GLU A 154 -4.58 2.30 -12.46
C GLU A 154 -5.25 3.50 -11.77
N TRP A 155 -5.04 4.66 -12.37
CA TRP A 155 -5.68 5.90 -12.01
C TRP A 155 -6.31 6.53 -13.25
N VAL A 156 -7.57 6.89 -13.15
CA VAL A 156 -8.29 7.63 -14.19
C VAL A 156 -8.37 9.08 -13.74
N HIS A 157 -7.93 10.00 -14.60
CA HIS A 157 -8.05 11.45 -14.41
C HIS A 157 -9.49 11.90 -14.73
N ASP A 158 -9.85 13.11 -14.31
CA ASP A 158 -11.19 13.68 -14.53
C ASP A 158 -11.56 13.80 -16.02
N ASP A 159 -10.55 13.93 -16.89
CA ASP A 159 -10.70 13.96 -18.36
C ASP A 159 -10.82 12.55 -18.98
N GLY A 160 -10.85 11.49 -18.17
CA GLY A 160 -10.92 10.10 -18.60
C GLY A 160 -9.58 9.49 -19.05
N THR A 161 -8.48 10.23 -19.00
CA THR A 161 -7.15 9.68 -19.31
C THR A 161 -6.66 8.77 -18.19
N ILE A 162 -5.86 7.74 -18.56
CA ILE A 162 -5.25 6.81 -17.62
C ILE A 162 -3.80 7.20 -17.37
N ASP A 163 -3.42 7.28 -16.08
CA ASP A 163 -2.03 7.43 -15.68
C ASP A 163 -1.23 6.20 -16.10
N LYS A 164 -0.15 6.39 -16.86
CA LYS A 164 0.63 5.30 -17.48
C LYS A 164 2.04 5.12 -16.90
N ILE A 165 2.53 6.04 -16.09
CA ILE A 165 3.94 5.97 -15.63
C ILE A 165 4.13 4.78 -14.70
N LEU A 166 3.29 4.63 -13.70
CA LEU A 166 3.41 3.52 -12.77
C LEU A 166 3.12 2.15 -13.42
N PRO A 167 2.08 2.00 -14.26
CA PRO A 167 1.90 0.78 -15.05
C PRO A 167 3.15 0.40 -15.88
N GLN A 168 3.78 1.36 -16.56
CA GLN A 168 5.00 1.11 -17.33
C GLN A 168 6.16 0.61 -16.48
N TYR A 169 6.36 1.15 -15.29
CA TYR A 169 7.38 0.66 -14.35
C TYR A 169 7.08 -0.76 -13.88
N VAL A 170 5.83 -1.07 -13.58
CA VAL A 170 5.40 -2.41 -13.18
C VAL A 170 5.63 -3.41 -14.29
N ASP A 171 5.24 -3.09 -15.52
CA ASP A 171 5.42 -3.97 -16.69
C ASP A 171 6.90 -4.21 -16.98
N ALA A 172 7.72 -3.16 -16.97
CA ALA A 172 9.16 -3.27 -17.21
C ALA A 172 9.82 -4.17 -16.15
N TYR A 173 9.44 -4.05 -14.88
CA TYR A 173 9.97 -4.87 -13.80
C TYR A 173 9.48 -6.33 -13.90
N THR A 174 8.24 -6.57 -14.28
CA THR A 174 7.70 -7.91 -14.50
C THR A 174 8.49 -8.62 -15.60
N ASN A 175 8.67 -7.97 -16.74
CA ASN A 175 9.45 -8.50 -17.84
C ASN A 175 10.90 -8.82 -17.44
N PHE A 176 11.52 -7.95 -16.65
CA PHE A 176 12.87 -8.19 -16.11
C PHE A 176 12.92 -9.43 -15.21
N GLN A 177 11.93 -9.63 -14.33
CA GLN A 177 11.83 -10.79 -13.45
C GLN A 177 11.62 -12.09 -14.24
N GLU A 178 10.80 -12.08 -15.27
CA GLU A 178 10.55 -13.23 -16.14
C GLU A 178 11.81 -13.64 -16.90
N LEU A 179 12.56 -12.66 -17.44
CA LEU A 179 13.85 -12.91 -18.10
C LEU A 179 14.87 -13.49 -17.13
N GLY A 180 14.93 -13.00 -15.89
CA GLY A 180 15.80 -13.52 -14.84
C GLY A 180 15.45 -14.96 -14.46
N ALA A 181 14.18 -15.29 -14.33
CA ALA A 181 13.70 -16.64 -14.04
C ALA A 181 14.01 -17.62 -15.19
N ALA A 182 13.80 -17.19 -16.44
CA ALA A 182 14.13 -17.99 -17.61
C ALA A 182 15.63 -18.31 -17.70
N ARG A 183 16.50 -17.33 -17.45
CA ARG A 183 17.97 -17.53 -17.41
C ARG A 183 18.40 -18.50 -16.32
N SER A 184 17.81 -18.38 -15.12
CA SER A 184 18.12 -19.27 -14.00
C SER A 184 17.70 -20.73 -14.29
N SER A 185 16.55 -20.92 -14.92
CA SER A 185 16.06 -22.24 -15.33
C SER A 185 16.94 -22.86 -16.41
N ALA A 186 17.39 -22.07 -17.39
CA ALA A 186 18.28 -22.51 -18.43
C ALA A 186 19.67 -22.94 -17.89
N ALA A 187 20.22 -22.15 -16.95
CA ALA A 187 21.47 -22.46 -16.27
C ALA A 187 21.38 -23.76 -15.46
N ALA A 188 20.29 -23.96 -14.71
CA ALA A 188 20.04 -25.17 -13.94
C ALA A 188 19.92 -26.42 -14.85
N GLY A 189 19.26 -26.27 -15.99
CA GLY A 189 19.13 -27.33 -16.98
C GLY A 189 20.47 -27.70 -17.66
N ALA A 190 21.33 -26.71 -17.90
CA ALA A 190 22.69 -26.95 -18.45
C ALA A 190 23.57 -27.71 -17.44
N THR A 191 23.57 -27.31 -16.18
CA THR A 191 24.33 -27.97 -15.09
C THR A 191 23.89 -29.43 -14.89
N ALA A 192 22.59 -29.70 -14.99
CA ALA A 192 22.05 -31.05 -14.87
C ALA A 192 22.50 -31.96 -16.02
N ARG A 193 22.55 -31.45 -17.26
CA ARG A 193 23.04 -32.18 -18.44
C ARG A 193 24.54 -32.50 -18.34
N ASP A 194 25.35 -31.55 -17.87
CA ASP A 194 26.79 -31.76 -17.70
C ASP A 194 27.08 -32.81 -16.62
N THR A 195 26.27 -32.85 -15.56
CA THR A 195 26.38 -33.84 -14.49
C THR A 195 26.00 -35.25 -15.01
N GLU A 196 25.02 -35.33 -15.88
CA GLU A 196 24.57 -36.61 -16.47
C GLU A 196 25.59 -37.14 -17.47
N LEU A 197 26.16 -36.29 -18.34
CA LEU A 197 27.23 -36.64 -19.26
C LEU A 197 28.50 -37.07 -18.53
N SER A 198 28.83 -36.51 -17.39
CA SER A 198 29.99 -36.91 -16.59
C SER A 198 29.83 -38.30 -15.96
N ARG A 199 28.59 -38.72 -15.69
CA ARG A 199 28.30 -40.07 -15.15
C ARG A 199 28.36 -41.20 -16.19
N VAL A 200 28.12 -40.83 -17.45
CA VAL A 200 28.13 -41.83 -18.56
C VAL A 200 29.53 -42.13 -19.04
N ASN A 201 30.53 -41.30 -18.77
CA ASN A 201 31.90 -41.41 -19.26
C ASN A 201 32.90 -42.02 -18.26
N LEU A 202 32.46 -42.76 -17.25
CA LEU A 202 33.36 -43.55 -16.40
C LEU A 202 33.64 -44.91 -17.06
N PRO A 203 34.87 -45.18 -17.57
CA PRO A 203 35.24 -46.48 -18.06
C PRO A 203 35.31 -47.48 -16.89
N SER A 204 34.73 -48.63 -17.11
CA SER A 204 34.81 -49.82 -16.25
C SER A 204 36.22 -50.37 -16.16
#